data_b40aa92305c05e2a4f7bc39d59249ebd
#
_entry.id   b40aa92305c05e2a4f7bc39d59249ebd
#
_cell.length_a   1.000
_cell.length_b   1.000
_cell.length_c   1.000
_cell.angle_alpha   90.00
_cell.angle_beta   90.00
_cell.angle_gamma   90.00
#
_symmetry.space_group_name_H-M   'P 1'
#
loop_
_entity.id
_entity.type
_entity.pdbx_description
1 polymer ?
#
loop_
_entity_poly.entity_id
_entity_poly.type
_entity_poly.pdbx_seq_one_letter_code
_entity_poly.pdbx_strand_id
1 'polypeptide(L)'
;AVLIMSAEKAAELGMKPRAKFHSFALAGTDPVTMLKGPIPATKKILEKTGLSIDDIDVFEVNEAFASVVLAWQKETGADMSKVNVNGGAIALGHPLGASGTKLMATLLNELERTGGKYGLQVMCEGGGMANATIIERLD
;
A
#
# COMPACT_ATOMS: atom_id res chain seq x y z
N ALA A 1 6.30 14.74 0.54
CA ALA A 1 7.27 14.25 1.53
C ALA A 1 6.55 13.58 2.70
N VAL A 2 7.17 12.58 3.31
CA VAL A 2 6.72 11.96 4.55
C VAL A 2 7.81 12.06 5.60
N LEU A 3 7.43 12.26 6.86
CA LEU A 3 8.35 12.28 7.99
C LEU A 3 8.20 10.97 8.75
N ILE A 4 9.30 10.24 8.90
CA ILE A 4 9.34 8.93 9.55
C ILE A 4 10.32 8.98 10.71
N MET A 5 9.89 8.51 11.88
CA MET A 5 10.72 8.45 13.07
C MET A 5 10.22 7.36 14.03
N SER A 6 10.98 7.05 15.06
CA SER A 6 10.49 6.17 16.12
C SER A 6 9.42 6.85 16.98
N ALA A 7 8.62 6.05 17.68
CA ALA A 7 7.59 6.56 18.59
C ALA A 7 8.21 7.40 19.73
N GLU A 8 9.38 6.98 20.24
CA GLU A 8 10.11 7.71 21.28
C GLU A 8 10.56 9.09 20.78
N LYS A 9 11.06 9.17 19.52
CA LYS A 9 11.49 10.43 18.92
C LYS A 9 10.32 11.37 18.66
N ALA A 10 9.18 10.83 18.25
CA ALA A 10 7.96 11.62 18.08
C ALA A 10 7.51 12.23 19.42
N ALA A 11 7.53 11.44 20.48
CA ALA A 11 7.19 11.92 21.83
C ALA A 11 8.18 12.98 22.35
N GLU A 12 9.48 12.77 22.16
CA GLU A 12 10.53 13.75 22.52
C GLU A 12 10.31 15.11 21.84
N LEU A 13 9.88 15.08 20.56
CA LEU A 13 9.64 16.28 19.77
C LEU A 13 8.23 16.87 19.95
N GLY A 14 7.39 16.26 20.80
CA GLY A 14 5.99 16.67 20.97
C GLY A 14 5.14 16.50 19.69
N MET A 15 5.53 15.61 18.79
CA MET A 15 4.83 15.36 17.54
C MET A 15 3.77 14.27 17.73
N LYS A 16 2.60 14.50 17.17
CA LYS A 16 1.53 13.47 17.12
C LYS A 16 1.69 12.65 15.84
N PRO A 17 2.04 11.35 15.93
CA PRO A 17 2.10 10.50 14.74
C PRO A 17 0.69 10.25 14.22
N ARG A 18 0.52 10.29 12.89
CA ARG A 18 -0.76 10.07 12.21
C ARG A 18 -1.03 8.58 11.94
N ALA A 19 0.04 7.83 11.70
CA ALA A 19 -0.01 6.39 11.48
C ALA A 19 1.27 5.73 11.97
N LYS A 20 1.22 4.42 12.12
CA LYS A 20 2.42 3.58 12.27
C LYS A 20 2.50 2.56 11.15
N PHE A 21 3.71 2.14 10.82
CA PHE A 21 3.91 0.98 9.96
C PHE A 21 3.50 -0.28 10.73
N HIS A 22 2.51 -0.99 10.23
CA HIS A 22 2.04 -2.23 10.84
C HIS A 22 2.89 -3.41 10.37
N SER A 23 3.17 -3.51 9.06
CA SER A 23 4.00 -4.57 8.50
C SER A 23 4.55 -4.21 7.12
N PHE A 24 5.60 -4.95 6.72
CA PHE A 24 6.21 -4.91 5.40
C PHE A 24 6.39 -6.32 4.86
N ALA A 25 6.28 -6.48 3.55
CA ALA A 25 6.63 -7.71 2.85
C ALA A 25 7.29 -7.39 1.50
N LEU A 26 8.21 -8.25 1.10
CA LEU A 26 8.81 -8.28 -0.23
C LEU A 26 8.48 -9.61 -0.87
N ALA A 27 8.22 -9.60 -2.16
CA ALA A 27 8.01 -10.82 -2.95
C ALA A 27 8.76 -10.72 -4.29
N GLY A 28 9.15 -11.88 -4.78
CA GLY A 28 9.65 -12.07 -6.14
C GLY A 28 8.71 -12.98 -6.90
N THR A 29 8.59 -12.76 -8.19
CA THR A 29 7.84 -13.61 -9.12
C THR A 29 8.64 -13.83 -10.38
N ASP A 30 8.10 -14.58 -11.34
CA ASP A 30 8.72 -14.81 -12.63
C ASP A 30 9.08 -13.48 -13.31
N PRO A 31 10.35 -13.22 -13.64
CA PRO A 31 10.79 -11.96 -14.23
C PRO A 31 10.18 -11.67 -15.61
N VAL A 32 9.70 -12.69 -16.34
CA VAL A 32 9.00 -12.51 -17.63
C VAL A 32 7.62 -11.92 -17.43
N THR A 33 6.88 -12.40 -16.43
CA THR A 33 5.54 -11.91 -16.07
C THR A 33 5.59 -10.88 -14.93
N MET A 34 6.70 -10.28 -14.69
CA MET A 34 7.14 -9.48 -13.54
C MET A 34 6.06 -8.62 -12.86
N LEU A 35 5.08 -8.12 -13.58
CA LEU A 35 4.02 -7.25 -13.07
C LEU A 35 2.99 -7.98 -12.18
N LYS A 36 3.09 -9.29 -12.01
CA LYS A 36 2.28 -10.08 -11.07
C LYS A 36 2.79 -10.00 -9.63
N GLY A 37 3.95 -9.42 -9.37
CA GLY A 37 4.56 -9.30 -8.05
C GLY A 37 3.64 -8.80 -6.93
N PRO A 38 2.76 -7.82 -7.14
CA PRO A 38 1.79 -7.37 -6.14
C PRO A 38 0.90 -8.46 -5.56
N ILE A 39 0.58 -9.50 -6.33
CA ILE A 39 -0.26 -10.63 -5.89
C ILE A 39 0.40 -11.40 -4.74
N PRO A 40 1.59 -12.01 -4.93
CA PRO A 40 2.28 -12.72 -3.84
C PRO A 40 2.74 -11.78 -2.71
N ALA A 41 3.04 -10.50 -2.98
CA ALA A 41 3.38 -9.55 -1.94
C ALA A 41 2.19 -9.29 -0.99
N THR A 42 0.98 -9.10 -1.54
CA THR A 42 -0.25 -8.95 -0.77
C THR A 42 -0.53 -10.21 0.05
N LYS A 43 -0.49 -11.39 -0.56
CA LYS A 43 -0.70 -12.65 0.15
C LYS A 43 0.26 -12.81 1.33
N LYS A 44 1.55 -12.58 1.08
CA LYS A 44 2.60 -12.70 2.10
C LYS A 44 2.41 -11.74 3.28
N ILE A 45 2.01 -10.48 3.02
CA ILE A 45 1.82 -9.51 4.11
C ILE A 45 0.57 -9.82 4.94
N LEU A 46 -0.51 -10.29 4.31
CA LEU A 46 -1.71 -10.72 5.01
C LEU A 46 -1.44 -11.96 5.86
N GLU A 47 -0.76 -12.98 5.33
CA GLU A 47 -0.32 -14.16 6.09
C GLU A 47 0.57 -13.77 7.29
N LYS A 48 1.51 -12.84 7.09
CA LYS A 48 2.42 -12.37 8.14
C LYS A 48 1.71 -11.64 9.27
N THR A 49 0.65 -10.92 8.97
CA THR A 49 -0.09 -10.10 9.95
C THR A 49 -1.28 -10.82 10.56
N GLY A 50 -1.75 -11.91 9.95
CA GLY A 50 -3.00 -12.58 10.31
C GLY A 50 -4.25 -11.81 9.90
N LEU A 51 -4.09 -10.74 9.12
CA LEU A 51 -5.21 -9.98 8.55
C LEU A 51 -5.74 -10.69 7.30
N SER A 52 -7.05 -10.57 7.08
CA SER A 52 -7.69 -10.91 5.81
C SER A 52 -7.72 -9.71 4.87
N ILE A 53 -8.07 -9.94 3.61
CA ILE A 53 -8.26 -8.84 2.64
C ILE A 53 -9.40 -7.91 3.06
N ASP A 54 -10.42 -8.44 3.74
CA ASP A 54 -11.59 -7.68 4.18
C ASP A 54 -11.30 -6.74 5.38
N ASP A 55 -10.24 -7.03 6.14
CA ASP A 55 -9.79 -6.19 7.26
C ASP A 55 -9.10 -4.90 6.79
N ILE A 56 -8.81 -4.80 5.50
CA ILE A 56 -8.20 -3.60 4.91
C ILE A 56 -9.30 -2.62 4.47
N ASP A 57 -9.19 -1.39 4.94
CA ASP A 57 -10.17 -0.34 4.67
C ASP A 57 -9.93 0.36 3.33
N VAL A 58 -8.66 0.56 2.95
CA VAL A 58 -8.26 1.26 1.73
C VAL A 58 -7.02 0.59 1.13
N PHE A 59 -7.01 0.47 -0.20
CA PHE A 59 -5.88 -0.06 -0.97
C PHE A 59 -5.31 1.00 -1.91
N GLU A 60 -3.99 1.10 -1.95
CA GLU A 60 -3.24 1.79 -3.00
C GLU A 60 -2.40 0.75 -3.74
N VAL A 61 -2.90 0.29 -4.86
CA VAL A 61 -2.23 -0.64 -5.77
C VAL A 61 -1.65 0.16 -6.91
N ASN A 62 -0.31 0.24 -6.99
CA ASN A 62 0.33 1.07 -8.01
C ASN A 62 -0.08 0.63 -9.43
N GLU A 63 -0.61 1.58 -10.19
CA GLU A 63 -1.10 1.38 -11.55
C GLU A 63 0.04 1.49 -12.57
N ALA A 64 1.01 0.56 -12.51
CA ALA A 64 2.04 0.49 -13.56
C ALA A 64 1.40 0.32 -14.95
N PHE A 65 0.34 -0.48 -15.01
CA PHE A 65 -0.62 -0.63 -16.10
C PHE A 65 -1.99 -0.98 -15.51
N ALA A 66 -3.07 -0.65 -16.18
CA ALA A 66 -4.42 -1.01 -15.73
C ALA A 66 -4.58 -2.52 -15.49
N SER A 67 -3.94 -3.34 -16.32
CA SER A 67 -3.95 -4.80 -16.20
C SER A 67 -3.35 -5.32 -14.89
N VAL A 68 -2.41 -4.58 -14.27
CA VAL A 68 -1.79 -4.96 -12.98
C VAL A 68 -2.84 -4.95 -11.87
N VAL A 69 -3.59 -3.87 -11.77
CA VAL A 69 -4.66 -3.74 -10.75
C VAL A 69 -5.77 -4.74 -10.98
N LEU A 70 -6.19 -4.93 -12.22
CA LEU A 70 -7.25 -5.89 -12.57
C LEU A 70 -6.83 -7.34 -12.27
N ALA A 71 -5.58 -7.71 -12.59
CA ALA A 71 -5.06 -9.04 -12.25
C ALA A 71 -4.93 -9.23 -10.73
N TRP A 72 -4.44 -8.22 -10.02
CA TRP A 72 -4.33 -8.23 -8.57
C TRP A 72 -5.71 -8.39 -7.92
N GLN A 73 -6.69 -7.61 -8.34
CA GLN A 73 -8.06 -7.69 -7.82
C GLN A 73 -8.68 -9.07 -8.05
N LYS A 74 -8.52 -9.62 -9.27
CA LYS A 74 -9.05 -10.95 -9.61
C LYS A 74 -8.49 -12.05 -8.70
N GLU A 75 -7.21 -11.97 -8.36
CA GLU A 75 -6.53 -12.99 -7.55
C GLU A 75 -6.71 -12.79 -6.04
N THR A 76 -6.92 -11.56 -5.59
CA THR A 76 -7.09 -11.26 -4.15
C THR A 76 -8.56 -11.22 -3.71
N GLY A 77 -9.48 -10.98 -4.65
CA GLY A 77 -10.90 -10.78 -4.34
C GLY A 77 -11.21 -9.44 -3.68
N ALA A 78 -10.26 -8.50 -3.66
CA ALA A 78 -10.45 -7.19 -3.02
C ALA A 78 -11.65 -6.44 -3.60
N ASP A 79 -12.37 -5.72 -2.75
CA ASP A 79 -13.46 -4.83 -3.14
C ASP A 79 -12.90 -3.61 -3.89
N MET A 80 -13.24 -3.49 -5.18
CA MET A 80 -12.78 -2.38 -6.02
C MET A 80 -13.22 -1.00 -5.54
N SER A 81 -14.27 -0.91 -4.75
CA SER A 81 -14.71 0.36 -4.15
C SER A 81 -13.73 0.92 -3.12
N LYS A 82 -12.79 0.08 -2.64
CA LYS A 82 -11.72 0.44 -1.70
C LYS A 82 -10.36 0.65 -2.38
N VAL A 83 -10.25 0.43 -3.69
CA VAL A 83 -8.97 0.41 -4.44
C VAL A 83 -8.75 1.73 -5.17
N ASN A 84 -7.62 2.40 -4.90
CA ASN A 84 -7.20 3.62 -5.57
C ASN A 84 -8.31 4.69 -5.63
N VAL A 85 -9.02 4.86 -4.53
CA VAL A 85 -10.28 5.64 -4.45
C VAL A 85 -10.12 7.13 -4.76
N ASN A 86 -8.90 7.65 -4.65
CA ASN A 86 -8.57 9.05 -4.97
C ASN A 86 -7.77 9.17 -6.30
N GLY A 87 -7.80 8.15 -7.12
CA GLY A 87 -7.03 8.04 -8.35
C GLY A 87 -5.61 7.50 -8.11
N GLY A 88 -5.13 6.67 -9.01
CA GLY A 88 -3.79 6.10 -9.00
C GLY A 88 -2.86 6.74 -10.03
N ALA A 89 -1.81 6.03 -10.42
CA ALA A 89 -0.80 6.52 -11.35
C ALA A 89 -1.34 6.89 -12.73
N ILE A 90 -2.40 6.23 -13.20
CA ILE A 90 -3.03 6.54 -14.49
C ILE A 90 -3.62 7.96 -14.48
N ALA A 91 -4.30 8.33 -13.40
CA ALA A 91 -4.93 9.64 -13.25
C ALA A 91 -3.95 10.73 -12.81
N LEU A 92 -3.01 10.39 -11.91
CA LEU A 92 -2.20 11.37 -11.16
C LEU A 92 -0.73 11.40 -11.57
N GLY A 93 -0.29 10.50 -12.45
CA GLY A 93 1.09 10.35 -12.87
C GLY A 93 1.90 9.42 -11.93
N HIS A 94 3.00 8.88 -12.49
CA HIS A 94 3.88 7.94 -11.82
C HIS A 94 5.34 8.41 -11.85
N PRO A 95 5.72 9.39 -11.03
CA PRO A 95 7.13 9.72 -10.86
C PRO A 95 7.82 8.63 -10.04
N LEU A 96 8.72 7.86 -10.66
CA LEU A 96 9.31 6.64 -10.09
C LEU A 96 9.88 6.84 -8.69
N GLY A 97 10.62 7.93 -8.45
CA GLY A 97 11.22 8.24 -7.16
C GLY A 97 10.27 8.78 -6.10
N ALA A 98 9.00 9.07 -6.44
CA ALA A 98 8.06 9.74 -5.54
C ALA A 98 6.74 8.98 -5.35
N SER A 99 6.39 8.04 -6.22
CA SER A 99 5.09 7.36 -6.17
C SER A 99 4.83 6.66 -4.85
N GLY A 100 5.83 6.02 -4.25
CA GLY A 100 5.67 5.35 -2.95
C GLY A 100 5.19 6.31 -1.87
N THR A 101 5.83 7.48 -1.72
CA THR A 101 5.43 8.48 -0.72
C THR A 101 4.13 9.19 -1.08
N LYS A 102 3.88 9.40 -2.38
CA LYS A 102 2.63 9.99 -2.88
C LYS A 102 1.43 9.12 -2.56
N LEU A 103 1.48 7.83 -2.92
CA LEU A 103 0.40 6.88 -2.65
C LEU A 103 0.21 6.68 -1.14
N MET A 104 1.31 6.62 -0.38
CA MET A 104 1.23 6.51 1.08
C MET A 104 0.54 7.72 1.72
N ALA A 105 0.82 8.93 1.24
CA ALA A 105 0.15 10.14 1.71
C ALA A 105 -1.34 10.13 1.35
N THR A 106 -1.69 9.69 0.14
CA THR A 106 -3.09 9.54 -0.30
C THR A 106 -3.82 8.51 0.56
N LEU A 107 -3.21 7.34 0.78
CA LEU A 107 -3.74 6.26 1.61
C LEU A 107 -4.04 6.74 3.04
N LEU A 108 -3.08 7.42 3.66
CA LEU A 108 -3.24 7.93 5.03
C LEU A 108 -4.35 8.98 5.13
N ASN A 109 -4.37 9.93 4.20
CA ASN A 109 -5.42 10.96 4.17
C ASN A 109 -6.82 10.35 3.98
N GLU A 110 -6.93 9.29 3.19
CA GLU A 110 -8.20 8.59 3.00
C GLU A 110 -8.64 7.82 4.25
N LEU A 111 -7.71 7.15 4.94
CA LEU A 111 -7.99 6.51 6.22
C LEU A 111 -8.49 7.53 7.26
N GLU A 112 -7.87 8.71 7.32
CA GLU A 112 -8.33 9.77 8.23
C GLU A 112 -9.73 10.30 7.86
N ARG A 113 -9.97 10.50 6.56
CA ARG A 113 -11.25 10.99 6.05
C ARG A 113 -12.41 10.03 6.34
N THR A 114 -12.16 8.73 6.21
CA THR A 114 -13.20 7.68 6.34
C THR A 114 -13.29 7.10 7.74
N GLY A 115 -12.32 7.36 8.61
CA GLY A 115 -12.21 6.71 9.91
C GLY A 115 -11.68 5.27 9.83
N GLY A 116 -11.16 4.85 8.66
CA GLY A 116 -10.56 3.54 8.46
C GLY A 116 -9.31 3.34 9.30
N LYS A 117 -8.96 2.09 9.58
CA LYS A 117 -7.84 1.73 10.44
C LYS A 117 -6.63 1.24 9.65
N TYR A 118 -6.83 0.28 8.75
CA TYR A 118 -5.74 -0.35 8.00
C TYR A 118 -5.76 0.04 6.54
N GLY A 119 -4.60 0.47 6.05
CA GLY A 119 -4.38 0.73 4.63
C GLY A 119 -3.24 -0.12 4.09
N LEU A 120 -3.42 -0.72 2.92
CA LEU A 120 -2.40 -1.49 2.22
C LEU A 120 -1.93 -0.75 0.96
N GLN A 121 -0.65 -0.44 0.90
CA GLN A 121 0.02 -0.03 -0.33
C GLN A 121 0.80 -1.22 -0.90
N VAL A 122 0.65 -1.48 -2.19
CA VAL A 122 1.44 -2.50 -2.89
C VAL A 122 1.92 -1.98 -4.24
N MET A 123 3.18 -2.27 -4.56
CA MET A 123 3.84 -1.78 -5.76
C MET A 123 4.61 -2.92 -6.45
N CYS A 124 4.47 -3.03 -7.77
CA CYS A 124 5.40 -3.82 -8.57
C CYS A 124 6.68 -3.03 -8.83
N GLU A 125 7.75 -3.76 -9.01
CA GLU A 125 9.09 -3.24 -9.29
C GLU A 125 9.72 -3.98 -10.46
N GLY A 126 10.81 -3.46 -11.01
CA GLY A 126 11.53 -4.12 -12.08
C GLY A 126 12.07 -5.51 -11.68
N GLY A 127 12.20 -6.40 -12.66
CA GLY A 127 12.77 -7.74 -12.46
C GLY A 127 11.88 -8.74 -11.72
N GLY A 128 10.58 -8.48 -11.64
CA GLY A 128 9.62 -9.39 -10.97
C GLY A 128 9.52 -9.20 -9.47
N MET A 129 10.06 -8.12 -8.96
CA MET A 129 9.96 -7.78 -7.53
C MET A 129 8.66 -7.02 -7.22
N ALA A 130 8.25 -7.07 -5.96
CA ALA A 130 7.19 -6.22 -5.43
C ALA A 130 7.37 -6.00 -3.92
N ASN A 131 6.88 -4.86 -3.45
CA ASN A 131 6.74 -4.59 -2.02
C ASN A 131 5.27 -4.44 -1.64
N ALA A 132 4.97 -4.71 -0.38
CA ALA A 132 3.68 -4.43 0.26
C ALA A 132 3.92 -3.81 1.64
N THR A 133 3.15 -2.80 1.97
CA THR A 133 3.21 -2.10 3.25
C THR A 133 1.81 -1.90 3.80
N ILE A 134 1.58 -2.34 5.03
CA ILE A 134 0.35 -2.01 5.77
C ILE A 134 0.69 -0.91 6.77
N ILE A 135 -0.09 0.16 6.74
CA ILE A 135 -0.10 1.18 7.79
C ILE A 135 -1.36 1.05 8.63
N GLU A 136 -1.23 1.40 9.90
CA GLU A 136 -2.36 1.52 10.83
C GLU A 136 -2.49 2.99 11.21
N ARG A 137 -3.68 3.58 10.92
CA ARG A 137 -4.00 4.94 11.36
C ARG A 137 -4.05 4.99 12.89
N LEU A 138 -3.50 6.06 13.45
CA LEU A 138 -3.56 6.36 14.88
C LEU A 138 -4.61 7.46 15.13
N ASP A 139 -5.26 7.40 16.28
CA ASP A 139 -6.28 8.39 16.70
C ASP A 139 -5.66 9.71 17.18
#